data_c8e69f1795470cfaa778f3da66963d37
#
_entry.id   c8e69f1795470cfaa778f3da66963d37
#
_cell.length_a   1.000
_cell.length_b   1.000
_cell.length_c   1.000
_cell.angle_alpha   90.00
_cell.angle_beta   90.00
_cell.angle_gamma   90.00
#
_symmetry.space_group_name_H-M   'P 1'
#
loop_
_entity.id
_entity.type
_entity.pdbx_description
1 polymer ?
#
loop_
_entity_poly.entity_id
_entity_poly.type
_entity_poly.pdbx_seq_one_letter_code
_entity_poly.pdbx_strand_id
1 'polypeptide(L)'
;WIKFSGISWSADNKGFYYGRYDEPQKGEKFQSLNKDMKVYYHRVGTPQNDDKLIHASPENPDWGFQTNATEDGKYLVITVWKGTADKYRIKFKDLSDTDNPMVDLIDNFENEYSFIGNEGPWFYFKSDWKAPKKCVLAINVNHPESENWKVIVPQASETLDSAGIVGGKLVADYLKDAKTQIKIFDLEGRFVREVKFPGIGTASGFGGKQ
;
A
#
# COMPACT_ATOMS: atom_id res chain seq x y z
N TRP A 1 -12.61 17.60 5.15
CA TRP A 1 -11.55 17.68 6.16
C TRP A 1 -10.50 16.60 5.90
N ILE A 2 -9.40 16.97 5.19
CA ILE A 2 -8.38 16.01 4.77
C ILE A 2 -7.21 16.06 5.76
N LYS A 3 -6.90 14.92 6.39
CA LYS A 3 -5.75 14.68 7.26
C LYS A 3 -5.29 13.23 7.11
N PHE A 4 -3.99 12.97 7.28
CA PHE A 4 -3.40 11.63 7.26
C PHE A 4 -3.74 10.83 5.99
N SER A 5 -3.90 11.52 4.86
CA SER A 5 -4.26 10.93 3.59
C SER A 5 -3.29 11.39 2.50
N GLY A 6 -2.82 10.44 1.72
CA GLY A 6 -2.25 10.68 0.41
C GLY A 6 -3.34 10.69 -0.67
N ILE A 7 -2.92 10.91 -1.92
CA ILE A 7 -3.74 10.70 -3.11
C ILE A 7 -3.19 9.54 -3.92
N SER A 8 -4.07 8.75 -4.51
CA SER A 8 -3.71 7.69 -5.44
C SER A 8 -4.46 7.90 -6.75
N TRP A 9 -3.72 8.21 -7.81
CA TRP A 9 -4.30 8.49 -9.12
C TRP A 9 -4.91 7.24 -9.75
N SER A 10 -6.06 7.41 -10.40
CA SER A 10 -6.60 6.38 -11.28
C SER A 10 -5.69 6.20 -12.51
N ALA A 11 -5.62 4.98 -13.05
CA ALA A 11 -4.74 4.66 -14.18
C ALA A 11 -5.02 5.51 -15.43
N ASP A 12 -6.26 5.99 -15.60
CA ASP A 12 -6.67 6.88 -16.71
C ASP A 12 -6.36 8.37 -16.46
N ASN A 13 -5.79 8.72 -15.31
CA ASN A 13 -5.48 10.08 -14.85
C ASN A 13 -6.70 11.04 -14.81
N LYS A 14 -7.94 10.52 -14.80
CA LYS A 14 -9.15 11.36 -14.74
C LYS A 14 -9.57 11.71 -13.33
N GLY A 15 -8.99 11.07 -12.32
CA GLY A 15 -9.30 11.31 -10.92
C GLY A 15 -8.33 10.61 -9.99
N PHE A 16 -8.62 10.68 -8.72
CA PHE A 16 -7.80 10.07 -7.68
C PHE A 16 -8.65 9.60 -6.49
N TYR A 17 -8.13 8.61 -5.79
CA TYR A 17 -8.67 8.12 -4.52
C TYR A 17 -7.96 8.80 -3.36
N TYR A 18 -8.72 9.15 -2.31
CA TYR A 18 -8.18 9.79 -1.12
C TYR A 18 -9.07 9.55 0.10
N GLY A 19 -8.49 9.70 1.28
CA GLY A 19 -9.20 9.63 2.54
C GLY A 19 -9.58 11.03 3.05
N ARG A 20 -10.78 11.17 3.62
CA ARG A 20 -11.17 12.37 4.35
C ARG A 20 -12.09 12.06 5.53
N TYR A 21 -12.07 12.95 6.50
CA TYR A 21 -13.00 12.98 7.62
C TYR A 21 -14.16 13.94 7.30
N ASP A 22 -15.25 13.81 8.03
CA ASP A 22 -16.31 14.83 8.00
C ASP A 22 -15.77 16.16 8.57
N GLU A 23 -16.29 17.28 8.07
CA GLU A 23 -15.85 18.60 8.54
C GLU A 23 -16.30 18.80 9.99
N PRO A 24 -15.39 19.22 10.89
CA PRO A 24 -15.77 19.53 12.27
C PRO A 24 -16.79 20.67 12.34
N GLN A 25 -17.63 20.66 13.36
CA GLN A 25 -18.56 21.75 13.61
C GLN A 25 -17.81 23.07 13.85
N LYS A 26 -18.52 24.18 13.57
CA LYS A 26 -17.94 25.53 13.74
C LYS A 26 -17.51 25.72 15.21
N GLY A 27 -16.24 26.02 15.42
CA GLY A 27 -15.60 26.18 16.75
C GLY A 27 -14.89 24.94 17.27
N GLU A 28 -15.10 23.75 16.71
CA GLU A 28 -14.50 22.50 17.20
C GLU A 28 -13.25 22.07 16.39
N LYS A 29 -12.82 22.87 15.46
CA LYS A 29 -11.76 22.56 14.48
C LYS A 29 -10.45 22.00 15.09
N PHE A 30 -10.12 22.40 16.31
CA PHE A 30 -8.92 21.96 17.02
C PHE A 30 -9.19 20.98 18.17
N GLN A 31 -10.45 20.69 18.46
CA GLN A 31 -10.86 19.82 19.57
C GLN A 31 -11.49 18.51 19.10
N SER A 32 -12.01 18.46 17.86
CA SER A 32 -12.63 17.27 17.30
C SER A 32 -11.61 16.16 17.08
N LEU A 33 -11.95 14.96 17.51
CA LEU A 33 -11.19 13.75 17.22
C LEU A 33 -11.29 13.43 15.72
N ASN A 34 -10.21 12.88 15.16
CA ASN A 34 -10.23 12.37 13.78
C ASN A 34 -10.83 10.96 13.78
N LYS A 35 -12.15 10.89 13.57
CA LYS A 35 -12.94 9.66 13.52
C LYS A 35 -13.71 9.55 12.23
N ASP A 36 -14.12 8.33 11.89
CA ASP A 36 -14.98 8.06 10.73
C ASP A 36 -14.34 8.49 9.41
N MET A 37 -13.04 8.19 9.23
CA MET A 37 -12.39 8.39 7.94
C MET A 37 -13.14 7.62 6.86
N LYS A 38 -13.31 8.24 5.70
CA LYS A 38 -13.96 7.64 4.53
C LYS A 38 -13.06 7.78 3.32
N VAL A 39 -13.11 6.82 2.42
CA VAL A 39 -12.39 6.85 1.14
C VAL A 39 -13.33 7.34 0.06
N TYR A 40 -12.87 8.31 -0.72
CA TYR A 40 -13.60 8.89 -1.85
C TYR A 40 -12.79 8.80 -3.14
N TYR A 41 -13.51 8.82 -4.25
CA TYR A 41 -12.96 9.09 -5.57
C TYR A 41 -13.36 10.50 -6.01
N HIS A 42 -12.37 11.32 -6.31
CA HIS A 42 -12.55 12.65 -6.88
C HIS A 42 -12.25 12.62 -8.37
N ARG A 43 -13.16 13.12 -9.19
CA ARG A 43 -12.94 13.35 -10.62
C ARG A 43 -12.37 14.75 -10.81
N VAL A 44 -11.23 14.85 -11.50
CA VAL A 44 -10.61 16.16 -11.79
C VAL A 44 -11.56 17.07 -12.56
N GLY A 45 -11.69 18.31 -12.10
CA GLY A 45 -12.58 19.30 -12.71
C GLY A 45 -14.02 19.31 -12.17
N THR A 46 -14.35 18.47 -11.19
CA THR A 46 -15.65 18.51 -10.51
C THR A 46 -15.54 19.11 -9.10
N PRO A 47 -16.64 19.65 -8.52
CA PRO A 47 -16.66 20.05 -7.13
C PRO A 47 -16.47 18.86 -6.18
N GLN A 48 -15.82 19.08 -5.02
CA GLN A 48 -15.59 18.03 -4.01
C GLN A 48 -16.89 17.41 -3.47
N ASN A 49 -18.01 18.13 -3.52
CA ASN A 49 -19.32 17.61 -3.08
C ASN A 49 -19.86 16.50 -3.99
N ASP A 50 -19.33 16.39 -5.21
CA ASP A 50 -19.72 15.37 -6.17
C ASP A 50 -18.85 14.09 -6.04
N ASP A 51 -17.95 14.05 -5.06
CA ASP A 51 -17.05 12.92 -4.85
C ASP A 51 -17.81 11.65 -4.50
N LYS A 52 -17.46 10.57 -5.20
CA LYS A 52 -18.08 9.27 -4.97
C LYS A 52 -17.49 8.61 -3.73
N LEU A 53 -18.34 8.24 -2.77
CA LEU A 53 -17.94 7.41 -1.64
C LEU A 53 -17.54 6.01 -2.15
N ILE A 54 -16.34 5.56 -1.78
CA ILE A 54 -15.80 4.25 -2.16
C ILE A 54 -15.82 3.27 -0.99
N HIS A 55 -15.43 3.75 0.22
CA HIS A 55 -15.40 2.91 1.41
C HIS A 55 -15.61 3.73 2.68
N ALA A 56 -16.31 3.12 3.63
CA ALA A 56 -16.48 3.60 5.01
C ALA A 56 -16.57 2.40 5.95
N SER A 57 -16.21 2.58 7.22
CA SER A 57 -16.29 1.55 8.26
C SER A 57 -16.86 2.17 9.55
N PRO A 58 -18.17 2.49 9.57
CA PRO A 58 -18.78 3.21 10.70
C PRO A 58 -18.74 2.42 12.02
N GLU A 59 -18.64 1.10 11.95
CA GLU A 59 -18.44 0.22 13.10
C GLU A 59 -17.02 0.32 13.71
N ASN A 60 -16.08 0.94 12.98
CA ASN A 60 -14.68 1.12 13.38
C ASN A 60 -14.24 2.58 13.19
N PRO A 61 -14.74 3.52 13.98
CA PRO A 61 -14.52 4.95 13.78
C PRO A 61 -13.07 5.40 13.92
N ASP A 62 -12.23 4.61 14.58
CA ASP A 62 -10.80 4.90 14.79
C ASP A 62 -9.89 4.37 13.66
N TRP A 63 -10.46 3.73 12.64
CA TRP A 63 -9.67 3.26 11.50
C TRP A 63 -9.36 4.39 10.53
N GLY A 64 -8.14 4.36 10.00
CA GLY A 64 -7.73 5.21 8.89
C GLY A 64 -7.40 4.39 7.66
N PHE A 65 -7.39 5.05 6.51
CA PHE A 65 -7.28 4.40 5.20
C PHE A 65 -6.23 5.08 4.33
N GLN A 66 -5.30 4.28 3.80
CA GLN A 66 -4.38 4.68 2.74
C GLN A 66 -4.77 3.95 1.46
N THR A 67 -4.85 4.65 0.35
CA THR A 67 -5.28 4.09 -0.94
C THR A 67 -4.11 3.92 -1.91
N ASN A 68 -4.14 2.83 -2.69
CA ASN A 68 -3.21 2.57 -3.79
C ASN A 68 -4.01 1.97 -4.96
N ALA A 69 -4.23 2.75 -6.02
CA ALA A 69 -4.72 2.20 -7.29
C ALA A 69 -3.57 1.50 -8.00
N THR A 70 -3.80 0.31 -8.52
CA THR A 70 -2.78 -0.43 -9.26
C THR A 70 -2.47 0.24 -10.61
N GLU A 71 -1.24 0.12 -11.10
CA GLU A 71 -0.84 0.77 -12.36
C GLU A 71 -1.60 0.23 -13.57
N ASP A 72 -2.00 -1.05 -13.54
CA ASP A 72 -2.85 -1.65 -14.57
C ASP A 72 -4.33 -1.19 -14.50
N GLY A 73 -4.69 -0.40 -13.48
CA GLY A 73 -6.03 0.14 -13.28
C GLY A 73 -7.08 -0.89 -12.85
N LYS A 74 -6.69 -2.12 -12.54
CA LYS A 74 -7.65 -3.19 -12.22
C LYS A 74 -8.13 -3.16 -10.78
N TYR A 75 -7.28 -2.72 -9.85
CA TYR A 75 -7.60 -2.82 -8.43
C TYR A 75 -7.37 -1.50 -7.70
N LEU A 76 -8.17 -1.29 -6.67
CA LEU A 76 -7.90 -0.33 -5.61
C LEU A 76 -7.55 -1.12 -4.35
N VAL A 77 -6.35 -0.95 -3.85
CA VAL A 77 -5.89 -1.54 -2.58
C VAL A 77 -6.03 -0.50 -1.47
N ILE A 78 -6.61 -0.89 -0.35
CA ILE A 78 -6.76 -0.03 0.83
C ILE A 78 -6.00 -0.66 1.98
N THR A 79 -4.96 0.03 2.45
CA THR A 79 -4.29 -0.29 3.70
C THR A 79 -5.07 0.36 4.84
N VAL A 80 -5.57 -0.46 5.76
CA VAL A 80 -6.30 -0.03 6.96
C VAL A 80 -5.33 0.01 8.12
N TRP A 81 -5.26 1.15 8.80
CA TRP A 81 -4.43 1.34 9.99
C TRP A 81 -5.26 1.75 11.19
N LYS A 82 -4.74 1.52 12.40
CA LYS A 82 -5.36 1.90 13.67
C LYS A 82 -4.30 2.44 14.63
N GLY A 83 -4.46 3.68 15.06
CA GLY A 83 -3.50 4.34 15.94
C GLY A 83 -2.12 4.49 15.28
N THR A 84 -1.05 4.20 16.00
CA THR A 84 0.35 4.39 15.58
C THR A 84 1.12 3.09 15.39
N ALA A 85 0.46 1.94 15.47
CA ALA A 85 1.10 0.64 15.28
C ALA A 85 1.31 0.36 13.79
N ASP A 86 2.50 -0.17 13.43
CA ASP A 86 2.83 -0.60 12.06
C ASP A 86 2.23 -1.99 11.77
N LYS A 87 0.93 -2.14 12.02
CA LYS A 87 0.14 -3.35 11.80
C LYS A 87 -1.10 -2.97 11.01
N TYR A 88 -1.33 -3.66 9.91
CA TYR A 88 -2.31 -3.24 8.91
C TYR A 88 -3.23 -4.39 8.52
N ARG A 89 -4.49 -4.04 8.23
CA ARG A 89 -5.37 -4.88 7.41
C ARG A 89 -5.28 -4.42 5.97
N ILE A 90 -5.59 -5.32 5.05
CA ILE A 90 -5.62 -4.99 3.63
C ILE A 90 -6.99 -5.32 3.07
N LYS A 91 -7.60 -4.34 2.43
CA LYS A 91 -8.79 -4.52 1.61
C LYS A 91 -8.45 -4.25 0.15
N PHE A 92 -9.21 -4.82 -0.75
CA PHE A 92 -9.13 -4.43 -2.17
C PHE A 92 -10.50 -4.42 -2.82
N LYS A 93 -10.61 -3.69 -3.92
CA LYS A 93 -11.76 -3.66 -4.80
C LYS A 93 -11.28 -3.89 -6.22
N ASP A 94 -11.93 -4.83 -6.93
CA ASP A 94 -11.78 -4.96 -8.37
C ASP A 94 -12.53 -3.80 -9.05
N LEU A 95 -11.83 -3.02 -9.85
CA LEU A 95 -12.35 -1.82 -10.52
C LEU A 95 -12.94 -2.11 -11.91
N SER A 96 -12.94 -3.36 -12.37
CA SER A 96 -13.52 -3.75 -13.64
C SER A 96 -15.03 -3.51 -13.70
N ASP A 97 -15.69 -3.53 -12.53
CA ASP A 97 -17.09 -3.15 -12.35
C ASP A 97 -17.25 -2.29 -11.08
N THR A 98 -18.08 -1.24 -11.21
CA THR A 98 -18.38 -0.35 -10.09
C THR A 98 -19.09 -1.05 -8.94
N ASP A 99 -19.84 -2.10 -9.23
CA ASP A 99 -20.66 -2.85 -8.28
C ASP A 99 -19.89 -3.98 -7.57
N ASN A 100 -18.65 -4.27 -8.00
CA ASN A 100 -17.81 -5.22 -7.30
C ASN A 100 -17.63 -4.83 -5.81
N PRO A 101 -17.73 -5.78 -4.87
CA PRO A 101 -17.62 -5.47 -3.45
C PRO A 101 -16.20 -5.12 -3.05
N MET A 102 -16.07 -4.44 -1.90
CA MET A 102 -14.81 -4.33 -1.19
C MET A 102 -14.54 -5.66 -0.47
N VAL A 103 -13.38 -6.25 -0.69
CA VAL A 103 -12.98 -7.56 -0.15
C VAL A 103 -11.89 -7.39 0.89
N ASP A 104 -12.00 -8.10 2.02
CA ASP A 104 -10.90 -8.22 2.99
C ASP A 104 -9.90 -9.25 2.47
N LEU A 105 -8.69 -8.80 2.12
CA LEU A 105 -7.56 -9.68 1.76
C LEU A 105 -6.81 -10.14 3.02
N ILE A 106 -6.64 -9.24 3.97
CA ILE A 106 -6.04 -9.49 5.29
C ILE A 106 -6.94 -8.81 6.31
N ASP A 107 -7.55 -9.59 7.20
CA ASP A 107 -8.61 -9.15 8.11
C ASP A 107 -8.18 -8.98 9.57
N ASN A 108 -6.86 -8.95 9.84
CA ASN A 108 -6.29 -8.79 11.18
C ASN A 108 -5.17 -7.74 11.21
N PHE A 109 -4.80 -7.28 12.42
CA PHE A 109 -3.72 -6.33 12.67
C PHE A 109 -2.51 -7.03 13.32
N GLU A 110 -2.06 -8.14 12.76
CA GLU A 110 -0.97 -8.92 13.33
C GLU A 110 0.40 -8.56 12.74
N ASN A 111 0.44 -8.15 11.48
CA ASN A 111 1.69 -7.89 10.76
C ASN A 111 1.67 -6.55 10.01
N GLU A 112 2.87 -6.07 9.67
CA GLU A 112 3.06 -4.97 8.71
C GLU A 112 2.85 -5.48 7.29
N TYR A 113 2.08 -4.74 6.50
CA TYR A 113 1.90 -4.98 5.06
C TYR A 113 1.97 -3.65 4.32
N SER A 114 3.08 -3.41 3.62
CA SER A 114 3.23 -2.27 2.72
C SER A 114 3.06 -2.74 1.29
N PHE A 115 2.00 -2.33 0.62
CA PHE A 115 1.74 -2.69 -0.78
C PHE A 115 2.81 -2.08 -1.69
N ILE A 116 3.42 -2.88 -2.57
CA ILE A 116 4.49 -2.45 -3.46
C ILE A 116 4.15 -2.58 -4.95
N GLY A 117 3.06 -3.26 -5.30
CA GLY A 117 2.59 -3.42 -6.66
C GLY A 117 1.88 -4.75 -6.89
N ASN A 118 1.48 -5.00 -8.13
CA ASN A 118 0.83 -6.25 -8.53
C ASN A 118 1.32 -6.74 -9.90
N GLU A 119 1.20 -8.04 -10.13
CA GLU A 119 1.27 -8.65 -11.44
C GLU A 119 0.00 -9.47 -11.65
N GLY A 120 -0.94 -8.92 -12.42
CA GLY A 120 -2.28 -9.50 -12.52
C GLY A 120 -2.92 -9.68 -11.13
N PRO A 121 -3.35 -10.91 -10.77
CA PRO A 121 -3.98 -11.18 -9.46
C PRO A 121 -2.99 -11.36 -8.32
N TRP A 122 -1.68 -11.29 -8.55
CA TRP A 122 -0.66 -11.37 -7.52
C TRP A 122 -0.34 -10.00 -6.96
N PHE A 123 -0.61 -9.80 -5.67
CA PHE A 123 -0.28 -8.57 -4.94
C PHE A 123 0.98 -8.78 -4.14
N TYR A 124 1.94 -7.87 -4.27
CA TYR A 124 3.22 -7.92 -3.59
C TYR A 124 3.25 -6.94 -2.42
N PHE A 125 3.77 -7.42 -1.29
CA PHE A 125 3.88 -6.64 -0.06
C PHE A 125 5.29 -6.78 0.55
N LYS A 126 5.82 -5.68 1.07
CA LYS A 126 6.84 -5.76 2.11
C LYS A 126 6.12 -6.10 3.42
N SER A 127 6.58 -7.12 4.15
CA SER A 127 5.90 -7.60 5.35
C SER A 127 6.88 -8.20 6.38
N ASP A 128 6.51 -8.11 7.65
CA ASP A 128 7.16 -8.83 8.76
C ASP A 128 6.52 -10.21 9.02
N TRP A 129 5.61 -10.67 8.16
CA TRP A 129 4.96 -11.98 8.29
C TRP A 129 6.00 -13.11 8.30
N LYS A 130 6.12 -13.82 9.43
CA LYS A 130 7.16 -14.84 9.68
C LYS A 130 8.59 -14.39 9.38
N ALA A 131 8.84 -13.08 9.33
CA ALA A 131 10.10 -12.48 8.89
C ALA A 131 10.38 -11.17 9.67
N PRO A 132 10.95 -11.23 10.89
CA PRO A 132 11.17 -10.02 11.71
C PRO A 132 12.01 -8.93 11.04
N LYS A 133 12.89 -9.29 10.09
CA LYS A 133 13.67 -8.34 9.29
C LYS A 133 13.05 -8.04 7.93
N LYS A 134 11.78 -8.41 7.77
CA LYS A 134 10.92 -8.23 6.61
C LYS A 134 11.33 -9.04 5.38
N CYS A 135 10.34 -9.32 4.57
CA CYS A 135 10.43 -10.07 3.33
C CYS A 135 9.57 -9.39 2.26
N VAL A 136 9.67 -9.83 1.02
CA VAL A 136 8.68 -9.57 -0.02
C VAL A 136 7.77 -10.78 -0.10
N LEU A 137 6.49 -10.55 0.14
CA LEU A 137 5.41 -11.53 0.14
C LEU A 137 4.52 -11.30 -1.08
N ALA A 138 4.09 -12.36 -1.76
CA ALA A 138 3.07 -12.30 -2.81
C ALA A 138 1.84 -13.09 -2.41
N ILE A 139 0.66 -12.45 -2.57
CA ILE A 139 -0.66 -13.01 -2.27
C ILE A 139 -1.48 -12.99 -3.56
N ASN A 140 -2.04 -14.14 -3.93
CA ASN A 140 -2.99 -14.21 -5.04
C ASN A 140 -4.39 -13.88 -4.53
N VAL A 141 -5.00 -12.82 -5.05
CA VAL A 141 -6.34 -12.39 -4.62
C VAL A 141 -7.46 -13.39 -4.95
N ASN A 142 -7.22 -14.32 -5.87
CA ASN A 142 -8.16 -15.41 -6.19
C ASN A 142 -8.02 -16.60 -5.25
N HIS A 143 -6.92 -16.70 -4.49
CA HIS A 143 -6.61 -17.76 -3.52
C HIS A 143 -5.93 -17.13 -2.30
N PRO A 144 -6.66 -16.33 -1.51
CA PRO A 144 -6.08 -15.45 -0.50
C PRO A 144 -5.67 -16.15 0.80
N GLU A 145 -5.95 -17.43 0.93
CA GLU A 145 -5.63 -18.23 2.13
C GLU A 145 -4.12 -18.23 2.40
N SER A 146 -3.72 -18.11 3.65
CA SER A 146 -2.31 -17.90 4.04
C SER A 146 -1.37 -19.05 3.66
N GLU A 147 -1.89 -20.25 3.45
CA GLU A 147 -1.14 -21.42 2.95
C GLU A 147 -0.73 -21.30 1.47
N ASN A 148 -1.40 -20.40 0.71
CA ASN A 148 -1.10 -20.11 -0.69
C ASN A 148 -0.13 -18.92 -0.85
N TRP A 149 0.21 -18.24 0.24
CA TRP A 149 1.11 -17.10 0.19
C TRP A 149 2.53 -17.52 -0.16
N LYS A 150 3.20 -16.72 -0.97
CA LYS A 150 4.56 -16.99 -1.43
C LYS A 150 5.53 -15.94 -0.88
N VAL A 151 6.57 -16.38 -0.19
CA VAL A 151 7.71 -15.53 0.13
C VAL A 151 8.59 -15.46 -1.12
N ILE A 152 8.56 -14.29 -1.78
CA ILE A 152 9.30 -14.05 -3.04
C ILE A 152 10.76 -13.68 -2.74
N VAL A 153 10.97 -12.70 -1.85
CA VAL A 153 12.31 -12.38 -1.37
C VAL A 153 12.33 -12.66 0.14
N PRO A 154 13.03 -13.71 0.59
CA PRO A 154 13.09 -14.05 2.01
C PRO A 154 13.85 -12.97 2.80
N GLN A 155 13.62 -12.92 4.12
CA GLN A 155 14.41 -12.04 4.97
C GLN A 155 15.90 -12.37 4.86
N ALA A 156 16.73 -11.34 4.93
CA ALA A 156 18.18 -11.42 4.90
C ALA A 156 18.78 -11.17 6.32
N SER A 157 20.12 -11.14 6.40
CA SER A 157 20.84 -10.66 7.59
C SER A 157 20.57 -9.18 7.88
N GLU A 158 20.38 -8.38 6.83
CA GLU A 158 20.02 -6.98 6.85
C GLU A 158 18.50 -6.81 6.87
N THR A 159 18.01 -5.72 7.45
CA THR A 159 16.57 -5.38 7.42
C THR A 159 16.20 -4.83 6.05
N LEU A 160 15.11 -5.35 5.48
CA LEU A 160 14.49 -4.80 4.28
C LEU A 160 13.76 -3.49 4.65
N ASP A 161 14.32 -2.36 4.24
CA ASP A 161 13.79 -1.03 4.54
C ASP A 161 12.63 -0.69 3.62
N SER A 162 12.85 -0.81 2.30
CA SER A 162 11.80 -0.60 1.30
C SER A 162 11.90 -1.61 0.15
N ALA A 163 10.80 -1.76 -0.58
CA ALA A 163 10.75 -2.52 -1.82
C ALA A 163 9.75 -1.92 -2.80
N GLY A 164 9.97 -2.10 -4.09
CA GLY A 164 9.08 -1.67 -5.15
C GLY A 164 9.24 -2.52 -6.41
N ILE A 165 8.27 -2.42 -7.33
CA ILE A 165 8.38 -3.02 -8.66
C ILE A 165 8.72 -1.90 -9.64
N VAL A 166 9.78 -2.09 -10.42
CA VAL A 166 10.22 -1.14 -11.44
C VAL A 166 10.64 -1.93 -12.69
N GLY A 167 9.99 -1.65 -13.82
CA GLY A 167 10.28 -2.32 -15.08
C GLY A 167 10.19 -3.85 -14.98
N GLY A 168 9.19 -4.37 -14.28
CA GLY A 168 8.98 -5.81 -14.07
C GLY A 168 10.04 -6.48 -13.17
N LYS A 169 10.74 -5.70 -12.34
CA LYS A 169 11.74 -6.21 -11.39
C LYS A 169 11.45 -5.72 -9.99
N LEU A 170 11.72 -6.55 -9.00
CA LEU A 170 11.71 -6.15 -7.59
C LEU A 170 13.03 -5.44 -7.26
N VAL A 171 12.92 -4.21 -6.80
CA VAL A 171 14.02 -3.42 -6.26
C VAL A 171 13.88 -3.42 -4.75
N ALA A 172 14.80 -4.07 -4.07
CA ALA A 172 14.80 -4.21 -2.61
C ALA A 172 15.93 -3.39 -2.00
N ASP A 173 15.56 -2.48 -1.10
CA ASP A 173 16.47 -1.60 -0.37
C ASP A 173 16.70 -2.15 1.04
N TYR A 174 17.96 -2.41 1.35
CA TYR A 174 18.38 -2.91 2.66
C TYR A 174 19.25 -1.88 3.37
N LEU A 175 19.07 -1.79 4.68
CA LEU A 175 19.98 -1.04 5.53
C LEU A 175 21.09 -1.96 6.03
N LYS A 176 22.30 -1.77 5.50
CA LYS A 176 23.51 -2.51 5.86
C LYS A 176 24.56 -1.58 6.46
N ASP A 177 24.90 -1.74 7.74
CA ASP A 177 25.92 -0.92 8.40
C ASP A 177 25.69 0.60 8.20
N ALA A 178 24.42 1.04 8.37
CA ALA A 178 23.97 2.41 8.12
C ALA A 178 24.17 2.92 6.68
N LYS A 179 24.26 2.02 5.70
CA LYS A 179 24.37 2.32 4.26
C LYS A 179 23.23 1.66 3.50
N THR A 180 22.83 2.29 2.40
CA THR A 180 21.89 1.68 1.43
C THR A 180 22.58 0.54 0.68
N GLN A 181 21.93 -0.60 0.62
CA GLN A 181 22.25 -1.71 -0.24
C GLN A 181 21.05 -2.07 -1.10
N ILE A 182 21.16 -1.91 -2.42
CA ILE A 182 20.09 -2.22 -3.35
C ILE A 182 20.33 -3.55 -4.04
N LYS A 183 19.37 -4.47 -3.89
CA LYS A 183 19.37 -5.75 -4.61
C LYS A 183 18.17 -5.79 -5.56
N ILE A 184 18.40 -6.28 -6.76
CA ILE A 184 17.36 -6.43 -7.79
C ILE A 184 17.08 -7.92 -7.95
N PHE A 185 15.79 -8.26 -7.96
CA PHE A 185 15.27 -9.60 -8.18
C PHE A 185 14.25 -9.59 -9.33
N ASP A 186 14.01 -10.73 -9.95
CA ASP A 186 12.80 -10.87 -10.77
C ASP A 186 11.56 -11.09 -9.89
N LEU A 187 10.38 -11.15 -10.51
CA LEU A 187 9.12 -11.31 -9.77
C LEU A 187 8.95 -12.73 -9.18
N GLU A 188 9.78 -13.69 -9.57
CA GLU A 188 9.88 -15.02 -8.98
C GLU A 188 10.88 -15.10 -7.83
N GLY A 189 11.56 -13.98 -7.51
CA GLY A 189 12.52 -13.88 -6.40
C GLY A 189 13.94 -14.32 -6.72
N ARG A 190 14.26 -14.59 -8.00
CA ARG A 190 15.64 -14.91 -8.39
C ARG A 190 16.47 -13.64 -8.38
N PHE A 191 17.62 -13.70 -7.70
CA PHE A 191 18.57 -12.60 -7.64
C PHE A 191 19.12 -12.28 -9.04
N VAL A 192 19.02 -11.00 -9.44
CA VAL A 192 19.53 -10.51 -10.72
C VAL A 192 20.88 -9.84 -10.52
N ARG A 193 20.96 -8.85 -9.64
CA ARG A 193 22.19 -8.12 -9.33
C ARG A 193 22.06 -7.24 -8.11
N GLU A 194 23.20 -6.81 -7.58
CA GLU A 194 23.31 -5.71 -6.64
C GLU A 194 23.73 -4.42 -7.38
N VAL A 195 23.16 -3.29 -6.96
CA VAL A 195 23.56 -1.98 -7.49
C VAL A 195 24.85 -1.55 -6.80
N LYS A 196 25.90 -1.29 -7.57
CA LYS A 196 27.17 -0.77 -7.04
C LYS A 196 27.11 0.75 -6.95
N PHE A 197 27.42 1.28 -5.79
CA PHE A 197 27.55 2.72 -5.56
C PHE A 197 29.02 3.15 -5.62
N PRO A 198 29.31 4.40 -6.05
CA PRO A 198 30.67 4.90 -6.15
C PRO A 198 31.32 5.20 -4.78
N GLY A 199 30.54 5.20 -3.70
CA GLY A 199 30.99 5.53 -2.35
C GLY A 199 30.06 5.00 -1.27
N ILE A 200 30.39 5.33 -0.01
CA ILE A 200 29.61 4.99 1.18
C ILE A 200 28.59 6.08 1.42
N GLY A 201 27.33 5.70 1.62
CA GLY A 201 26.26 6.67 1.94
C GLY A 201 24.89 6.09 1.85
N THR A 202 23.91 6.98 1.98
CA THR A 202 22.50 6.70 1.75
C THR A 202 22.14 7.08 0.30
N ALA A 203 21.44 6.22 -0.38
CA ALA A 203 20.86 6.46 -1.68
C ALA A 203 19.35 6.21 -1.64
N SER A 204 18.56 6.96 -2.39
CA SER A 204 17.10 6.85 -2.45
C SER A 204 16.60 7.16 -3.86
N GLY A 205 15.27 7.04 -4.08
CA GLY A 205 14.66 7.35 -5.36
C GLY A 205 14.66 6.17 -6.35
N PHE A 206 14.75 4.94 -5.87
CA PHE A 206 14.67 3.72 -6.68
C PHE A 206 13.22 3.36 -7.03
N GLY A 207 12.43 4.36 -7.39
CA GLY A 207 11.07 4.22 -7.84
C GLY A 207 10.96 4.35 -9.36
N GLY A 208 9.87 3.86 -9.92
CA GLY A 208 9.57 3.93 -11.35
C GLY A 208 8.24 3.24 -11.62
N LYS A 209 7.86 3.14 -12.89
CA LYS A 209 6.70 2.36 -13.31
C LYS A 209 7.03 0.87 -13.38
N GLN A 210 5.98 0.06 -13.20
CA GLN A 210 6.04 -1.40 -13.35
C GLN A 210 6.33 -1.85 -14.77
#